data_1fb4b744ab7ba4cfbf043d15dd85a2df
#
_entry.id   1fb4b744ab7ba4cfbf043d15dd85a2df
#
_cell.length_a   1.000
_cell.length_b   1.000
_cell.length_c   1.000
_cell.angle_alpha   90.00
_cell.angle_beta   90.00
_cell.angle_gamma   90.00
#
_symmetry.space_group_name_H-M   'P 1'
#
loop_
_entity.id
_entity.type
_entity.pdbx_description
1 polymer ?
#
loop_
_entity_poly.entity_id
_entity_poly.type
_entity_poly.pdbx_seq_one_letter_code
_entity_poly.pdbx_strand_id
1 'polypeptide(L)'
;SQVKEVNKFAHAAKSYGTFPGAVIKSHSDIRKTQKMLEAATFTDGEQALRMITENVLSSQKEFEMRVAKADMALDILNNYAELLVKLTSDTYSNELQASAENLGESIDKGIKTYNKEYRKNRVPLESFGSVAAALVRGGGGIYIKRLQSKGLKEAVKKADPVVNEIITDVENLLVDYLDSPDGNNLIRFAEDDLKEIYKNTVVLYGGKLPFQTVSTVVTELEAVDDTIQLTEETLKAAKTYREAHAELSRNLQQKKSLKGVIEQVQVLADEVKAARKLKKKLDKK
;
A
#
# COMPACT_ATOMS: atom_id res chain seq x y z
N SER A 1 -20.43 -20.88 3.26
CA SER A 1 -21.09 -20.40 2.02
C SER A 1 -20.18 -19.41 1.34
N GLN A 2 -20.28 -19.27 0.01
CA GLN A 2 -19.46 -18.33 -0.76
C GLN A 2 -19.49 -16.89 -0.20
N VAL A 3 -20.64 -16.46 0.31
CA VAL A 3 -20.81 -15.15 0.96
C VAL A 3 -19.89 -14.99 2.17
N LYS A 4 -19.79 -15.99 3.02
CA LYS A 4 -18.94 -15.97 4.22
C LYS A 4 -17.44 -15.91 3.86
N GLU A 5 -17.05 -16.57 2.79
CA GLU A 5 -15.67 -16.60 2.32
C GLU A 5 -15.27 -15.28 1.67
N VAL A 6 -16.17 -14.66 0.89
CA VAL A 6 -15.96 -13.30 0.38
C VAL A 6 -15.83 -12.29 1.52
N ASN A 7 -16.64 -12.42 2.56
CA ASN A 7 -16.53 -11.56 3.74
C ASN A 7 -15.16 -11.67 4.43
N LYS A 8 -14.63 -12.89 4.58
CA LYS A 8 -13.27 -13.10 5.12
C LYS A 8 -12.20 -12.45 4.25
N PHE A 9 -12.30 -12.63 2.92
CA PHE A 9 -11.40 -11.96 1.99
C PHE A 9 -11.45 -10.44 2.16
N ALA A 10 -12.64 -9.85 2.21
CA ALA A 10 -12.81 -8.41 2.36
C ALA A 10 -12.15 -7.85 3.63
N HIS A 11 -12.28 -8.55 4.76
CA HIS A 11 -11.61 -8.15 6.00
C HIS A 11 -10.08 -8.25 5.92
N ALA A 12 -9.53 -9.30 5.31
CA ALA A 12 -8.09 -9.42 5.10
C ALA A 12 -7.56 -8.34 4.15
N ALA A 13 -8.26 -8.10 3.03
CA ALA A 13 -7.96 -7.06 2.04
C ALA A 13 -7.91 -5.65 2.67
N LYS A 14 -8.89 -5.31 3.51
CA LYS A 14 -8.93 -4.04 4.23
C LYS A 14 -7.72 -3.85 5.15
N SER A 15 -7.22 -4.93 5.75
CA SER A 15 -6.07 -4.86 6.65
C SER A 15 -4.75 -4.55 5.95
N TYR A 16 -4.64 -4.78 4.63
CA TYR A 16 -3.45 -4.47 3.81
C TYR A 16 -3.26 -2.95 3.59
N GLY A 17 -4.32 -2.18 3.61
CA GLY A 17 -4.43 -0.83 3.05
C GLY A 17 -3.52 0.28 3.60
N THR A 18 -2.72 0.03 4.64
CA THR A 18 -1.87 1.10 5.23
C THR A 18 -0.37 0.89 5.02
N PHE A 19 0.05 -0.26 4.51
CA PHE A 19 1.46 -0.63 4.50
C PHE A 19 2.28 -0.02 3.36
N PRO A 20 1.79 0.07 2.10
CA PRO A 20 2.56 0.67 1.02
C PRO A 20 2.97 2.12 1.28
N GLY A 21 2.05 2.95 1.77
CA GLY A 21 2.38 4.32 2.16
C GLY A 21 3.41 4.38 3.31
N ALA A 22 3.30 3.48 4.30
CA ALA A 22 4.25 3.39 5.39
C ALA A 22 5.66 3.00 4.92
N VAL A 23 5.78 2.08 3.94
CA VAL A 23 7.06 1.72 3.32
C VAL A 23 7.70 2.95 2.68
N ILE A 24 6.98 3.65 1.82
CA ILE A 24 7.49 4.83 1.12
C ILE A 24 7.91 5.91 2.12
N LYS A 25 7.11 6.13 3.17
CA LYS A 25 7.46 7.08 4.24
C LYS A 25 8.75 6.68 4.96
N SER A 26 8.94 5.41 5.31
CA SER A 26 10.18 4.95 5.98
C SER A 26 11.40 5.18 5.10
N HIS A 27 11.30 4.95 3.79
CA HIS A 27 12.38 5.28 2.84
C HIS A 27 12.67 6.78 2.83
N SER A 28 11.64 7.63 2.82
CA SER A 28 11.78 9.08 2.87
C SER A 28 12.51 9.55 4.12
N ASP A 29 12.15 9.00 5.27
CA ASP A 29 12.73 9.37 6.57
C ASP A 29 14.22 8.99 6.62
N ILE A 30 14.60 7.78 6.19
CA ILE A 30 15.99 7.34 6.08
C ILE A 30 16.77 8.25 5.13
N ARG A 31 16.24 8.53 3.95
CA ARG A 31 16.91 9.39 2.96
C ARG A 31 17.11 10.80 3.49
N LYS A 32 16.12 11.34 4.19
CA LYS A 32 16.21 12.66 4.83
C LYS A 32 17.34 12.70 5.84
N THR A 33 17.39 11.76 6.80
CA THR A 33 18.44 11.70 7.83
C THR A 33 19.83 11.54 7.19
N GLN A 34 19.95 10.66 6.20
CA GLN A 34 21.18 10.44 5.45
C GLN A 34 21.69 11.75 4.82
N LYS A 35 20.83 12.50 4.14
CA LYS A 35 21.20 13.77 3.51
C LYS A 35 21.50 14.88 4.52
N MET A 36 20.84 14.88 5.67
CA MET A 36 21.16 15.79 6.76
C MET A 36 22.52 15.50 7.38
N LEU A 37 22.88 14.23 7.59
CA LEU A 37 24.21 13.81 8.04
C LEU A 37 25.29 14.20 7.02
N GLU A 38 25.03 14.00 5.73
CA GLU A 38 25.92 14.42 4.66
C GLU A 38 26.12 15.94 4.65
N ALA A 39 25.04 16.73 4.77
CA ALA A 39 25.11 18.18 4.86
C ALA A 39 25.95 18.67 6.04
N ALA A 40 25.93 17.95 7.15
CA ALA A 40 26.73 18.26 8.34
C ALA A 40 28.25 18.04 8.11
N THR A 41 28.65 17.36 7.04
CA THR A 41 30.06 17.16 6.69
C THR A 41 30.68 18.29 5.86
N PHE A 42 29.85 19.19 5.31
CA PHE A 42 30.35 20.31 4.52
C PHE A 42 30.95 21.42 5.43
N THR A 43 32.12 21.89 5.05
CA THR A 43 32.76 23.03 5.70
C THR A 43 32.33 24.38 5.13
N ASP A 44 31.73 24.35 3.93
CA ASP A 44 31.16 25.51 3.25
C ASP A 44 29.64 25.58 3.50
N GLY A 45 29.20 26.67 4.14
CA GLY A 45 27.80 26.89 4.49
C GLY A 45 26.88 27.01 3.27
N GLU A 46 27.36 27.49 2.12
CA GLU A 46 26.55 27.52 0.89
C GLU A 46 26.34 26.13 0.31
N GLN A 47 27.36 25.27 0.35
CA GLN A 47 27.21 23.87 -0.08
C GLN A 47 26.28 23.11 0.84
N ALA A 48 26.40 23.29 2.17
CA ALA A 48 25.48 22.70 3.13
C ALA A 48 24.03 23.16 2.88
N LEU A 49 23.81 24.44 2.64
CA LEU A 49 22.49 25.00 2.36
C LEU A 49 21.91 24.45 1.04
N ARG A 50 22.71 24.34 -0.02
CA ARG A 50 22.28 23.71 -1.28
C ARG A 50 21.89 22.26 -1.09
N MET A 51 22.68 21.48 -0.34
CA MET A 51 22.33 20.08 -0.02
C MET A 51 20.96 20.00 0.65
N ILE A 52 20.68 20.87 1.62
CA ILE A 52 19.39 20.88 2.33
C ILE A 52 18.26 21.29 1.37
N THR A 53 18.41 22.33 0.60
CA THR A 53 17.31 22.88 -0.23
C THR A 53 17.04 22.05 -1.48
N GLU A 54 18.08 21.60 -2.18
CA GLU A 54 17.96 20.91 -3.46
C GLU A 54 17.82 19.40 -3.31
N ASN A 55 18.44 18.79 -2.29
CA ASN A 55 18.39 17.35 -2.10
C ASN A 55 17.40 16.91 -1.01
N VAL A 56 17.41 17.52 0.17
CA VAL A 56 16.51 17.12 1.25
C VAL A 56 15.08 17.53 0.93
N LEU A 57 14.83 18.82 0.72
CA LEU A 57 13.47 19.33 0.56
C LEU A 57 12.84 18.93 -0.79
N SER A 58 13.63 18.89 -1.85
CA SER A 58 13.14 18.47 -3.17
C SER A 58 12.79 16.98 -3.19
N SER A 59 13.64 16.11 -2.62
CA SER A 59 13.36 14.67 -2.50
C SER A 59 12.12 14.39 -1.66
N GLN A 60 11.88 15.15 -0.59
CA GLN A 60 10.69 14.98 0.23
C GLN A 60 9.40 15.19 -0.55
N LYS A 61 9.33 16.20 -1.41
CA LYS A 61 8.15 16.43 -2.27
C LYS A 61 7.88 15.25 -3.21
N GLU A 62 8.92 14.65 -3.76
CA GLU A 62 8.78 13.48 -4.61
C GLU A 62 8.23 12.27 -3.82
N PHE A 63 8.74 12.02 -2.63
CA PHE A 63 8.22 10.96 -1.75
C PHE A 63 6.77 11.22 -1.34
N GLU A 64 6.41 12.46 -1.00
CA GLU A 64 5.02 12.84 -0.67
C GLU A 64 4.07 12.55 -1.84
N MET A 65 4.48 12.84 -3.09
CA MET A 65 3.69 12.50 -4.28
C MET A 65 3.53 10.98 -4.46
N ARG A 66 4.57 10.20 -4.19
CA ARG A 66 4.52 8.73 -4.24
C ARG A 66 3.62 8.15 -3.14
N VAL A 67 3.69 8.68 -1.91
CA VAL A 67 2.77 8.33 -0.81
C VAL A 67 1.34 8.64 -1.21
N ALA A 68 1.07 9.83 -1.72
CA ALA A 68 -0.28 10.23 -2.16
C ALA A 68 -0.84 9.30 -3.25
N LYS A 69 0.02 8.83 -4.18
CA LYS A 69 -0.37 7.86 -5.20
C LYS A 69 -0.73 6.50 -4.57
N ALA A 70 0.10 5.99 -3.67
CA ALA A 70 -0.15 4.74 -2.97
C ALA A 70 -1.44 4.82 -2.13
N ASP A 71 -1.61 5.89 -1.37
CA ASP A 71 -2.79 6.10 -0.53
C ASP A 71 -4.07 6.18 -1.36
N MET A 72 -4.07 6.90 -2.48
CA MET A 72 -5.23 6.96 -3.37
C MET A 72 -5.56 5.59 -3.99
N ALA A 73 -4.56 4.82 -4.40
CA ALA A 73 -4.75 3.46 -4.87
C ALA A 73 -5.39 2.57 -3.80
N LEU A 74 -4.90 2.67 -2.58
CA LEU A 74 -5.36 1.88 -1.44
C LEU A 74 -6.74 2.32 -0.94
N ASP A 75 -7.09 3.60 -1.02
CA ASP A 75 -8.43 4.09 -0.69
C ASP A 75 -9.49 3.47 -1.63
N ILE A 76 -9.18 3.31 -2.92
CA ILE A 76 -10.07 2.61 -3.85
C ILE A 76 -10.27 1.15 -3.42
N LEU A 77 -9.18 0.44 -3.08
CA LEU A 77 -9.24 -0.96 -2.63
C LEU A 77 -9.93 -1.11 -1.27
N ASN A 78 -9.71 -0.19 -0.34
CA ASN A 78 -10.35 -0.20 0.97
C ASN A 78 -11.87 0.06 0.85
N ASN A 79 -12.29 1.01 0.03
CA ASN A 79 -13.70 1.25 -0.24
C ASN A 79 -14.35 0.05 -0.93
N TYR A 80 -13.64 -0.62 -1.83
CA TYR A 80 -14.10 -1.85 -2.44
C TYR A 80 -14.24 -2.99 -1.42
N ALA A 81 -13.24 -3.20 -0.57
CA ALA A 81 -13.32 -4.20 0.49
C ALA A 81 -14.48 -3.93 1.46
N GLU A 82 -14.70 -2.67 1.83
CA GLU A 82 -15.85 -2.27 2.67
C GLU A 82 -17.18 -2.52 1.94
N LEU A 83 -17.26 -2.23 0.64
CA LEU A 83 -18.43 -2.55 -0.18
C LEU A 83 -18.71 -4.07 -0.18
N LEU A 84 -17.68 -4.91 -0.29
CA LEU A 84 -17.86 -6.37 -0.18
C LEU A 84 -18.38 -6.79 1.20
N VAL A 85 -17.93 -6.16 2.28
CA VAL A 85 -18.45 -6.39 3.64
C VAL A 85 -19.94 -6.06 3.67
N LYS A 86 -20.38 -4.93 3.09
CA LYS A 86 -21.81 -4.55 3.01
C LYS A 86 -22.61 -5.55 2.17
N LEU A 87 -22.10 -5.96 1.01
CA LEU A 87 -22.74 -6.94 0.13
C LEU A 87 -22.86 -8.34 0.75
N THR A 88 -22.04 -8.66 1.75
CA THR A 88 -22.05 -9.94 2.47
C THR A 88 -22.80 -9.91 3.79
N SER A 89 -23.42 -8.81 4.15
CA SER A 89 -24.22 -8.67 5.38
C SER A 89 -25.45 -9.56 5.34
N ASP A 90 -25.74 -10.19 6.47
CA ASP A 90 -26.95 -11.01 6.63
C ASP A 90 -28.24 -10.18 6.85
N THR A 91 -28.08 -8.90 7.18
CA THR A 91 -29.18 -7.98 7.47
C THR A 91 -29.25 -6.88 6.40
N TYR A 92 -30.44 -6.68 5.84
CA TYR A 92 -30.72 -5.56 4.96
C TYR A 92 -31.35 -4.41 5.75
N SER A 93 -30.85 -3.19 5.50
CA SER A 93 -31.48 -1.96 5.99
C SER A 93 -31.29 -0.84 4.96
N ASN A 94 -32.12 0.19 5.05
CA ASN A 94 -31.95 1.38 4.22
C ASN A 94 -30.58 2.05 4.47
N GLU A 95 -30.06 1.98 5.69
CA GLU A 95 -28.74 2.47 6.06
C GLU A 95 -27.64 1.68 5.37
N LEU A 96 -27.77 0.34 5.29
CA LEU A 96 -26.85 -0.51 4.55
C LEU A 96 -26.83 -0.15 3.06
N GLN A 97 -28.00 0.07 2.47
CA GLN A 97 -28.12 0.47 1.07
C GLN A 97 -27.44 1.83 0.84
N ALA A 98 -27.76 2.84 1.65
CA ALA A 98 -27.14 4.18 1.54
C ALA A 98 -25.62 4.12 1.72
N SER A 99 -25.13 3.30 2.66
CA SER A 99 -23.70 3.09 2.88
C SER A 99 -23.04 2.45 1.66
N ALA A 100 -23.66 1.45 1.04
CA ALA A 100 -23.14 0.81 -0.17
C ALA A 100 -23.11 1.77 -1.37
N GLU A 101 -24.15 2.61 -1.54
CA GLU A 101 -24.20 3.63 -2.58
C GLU A 101 -23.08 4.67 -2.41
N ASN A 102 -22.86 5.18 -1.20
CA ASN A 102 -21.78 6.12 -0.89
C ASN A 102 -20.38 5.50 -1.16
N LEU A 103 -20.18 4.23 -0.82
CA LEU A 103 -18.95 3.52 -1.14
C LEU A 103 -18.76 3.36 -2.64
N GLY A 104 -19.81 3.02 -3.37
CA GLY A 104 -19.79 2.91 -4.84
C GLY A 104 -19.40 4.23 -5.51
N GLU A 105 -19.99 5.34 -5.09
CA GLU A 105 -19.63 6.67 -5.58
C GLU A 105 -18.19 7.05 -5.22
N SER A 106 -17.73 6.71 -4.02
CA SER A 106 -16.36 6.97 -3.57
C SER A 106 -15.34 6.17 -4.39
N ILE A 107 -15.63 4.91 -4.72
CA ILE A 107 -14.81 4.08 -5.60
C ILE A 107 -14.70 4.73 -6.98
N ASP A 108 -15.83 5.10 -7.60
CA ASP A 108 -15.86 5.66 -8.96
C ASP A 108 -15.14 7.02 -9.03
N LYS A 109 -15.34 7.86 -8.01
CA LYS A 109 -14.61 9.14 -7.86
C LYS A 109 -13.12 8.92 -7.69
N GLY A 110 -12.73 7.95 -6.86
CA GLY A 110 -11.34 7.56 -6.65
C GLY A 110 -10.69 7.10 -7.95
N ILE A 111 -11.33 6.19 -8.68
CA ILE A 111 -10.85 5.70 -10.00
C ILE A 111 -10.69 6.85 -10.99
N LYS A 112 -11.67 7.75 -11.09
CA LYS A 112 -11.61 8.91 -11.99
C LYS A 112 -10.43 9.81 -11.67
N THR A 113 -10.22 10.11 -10.38
CA THR A 113 -9.09 10.94 -9.93
C THR A 113 -7.76 10.22 -10.17
N TYR A 114 -7.68 8.93 -9.84
CA TYR A 114 -6.48 8.12 -10.06
C TYR A 114 -6.08 8.05 -11.54
N ASN A 115 -7.05 7.85 -12.44
CA ASN A 115 -6.81 7.89 -13.88
C ASN A 115 -6.27 9.25 -14.33
N LYS A 116 -6.88 10.35 -13.87
CA LYS A 116 -6.50 11.71 -14.21
C LYS A 116 -5.08 12.06 -13.74
N GLU A 117 -4.74 11.69 -12.51
CA GLU A 117 -3.47 12.11 -11.90
C GLU A 117 -2.30 11.15 -12.22
N TYR A 118 -2.55 9.83 -12.27
CA TYR A 118 -1.49 8.82 -12.30
C TYR A 118 -1.48 7.90 -13.52
N ARG A 119 -2.53 7.94 -14.38
CA ARG A 119 -2.63 7.05 -15.54
C ARG A 119 -2.85 7.80 -16.88
N LYS A 120 -2.38 9.04 -17.00
CA LYS A 120 -2.59 9.89 -18.18
C LYS A 120 -2.17 9.26 -19.51
N ASN A 121 -1.13 8.43 -19.49
CA ASN A 121 -0.56 7.77 -20.68
C ASN A 121 -0.79 6.25 -20.69
N ARG A 122 -1.75 5.78 -19.89
CA ARG A 122 -2.11 4.34 -19.79
C ARG A 122 -3.60 4.16 -20.05
N VAL A 123 -3.99 2.91 -20.31
CA VAL A 123 -5.41 2.57 -20.41
C VAL A 123 -6.10 2.95 -19.08
N PRO A 124 -7.17 3.76 -19.12
CA PRO A 124 -7.88 4.15 -17.91
C PRO A 124 -8.56 2.95 -17.25
N LEU A 125 -8.59 2.95 -15.93
CA LEU A 125 -9.37 1.98 -15.17
C LEU A 125 -10.86 2.25 -15.35
N GLU A 126 -11.65 1.20 -15.48
CA GLU A 126 -13.11 1.31 -15.62
C GLU A 126 -13.78 1.48 -14.24
N SER A 127 -14.73 2.39 -14.16
CA SER A 127 -15.56 2.57 -12.97
C SER A 127 -16.51 1.38 -12.77
N PHE A 128 -16.62 0.89 -11.53
CA PHE A 128 -17.49 -0.24 -11.19
C PHE A 128 -18.30 -0.05 -9.90
N GLY A 129 -17.94 0.94 -9.09
CA GLY A 129 -18.46 1.12 -7.74
C GLY A 129 -19.96 1.34 -7.70
N SER A 130 -20.50 2.30 -8.48
CA SER A 130 -21.93 2.59 -8.54
C SER A 130 -22.74 1.43 -9.11
N VAL A 131 -22.17 0.67 -10.07
CA VAL A 131 -22.81 -0.53 -10.61
C VAL A 131 -22.90 -1.62 -9.56
N ALA A 132 -21.82 -1.85 -8.80
CA ALA A 132 -21.80 -2.83 -7.72
C ALA A 132 -22.75 -2.45 -6.59
N ALA A 133 -22.79 -1.18 -6.20
CA ALA A 133 -23.69 -0.67 -5.17
C ALA A 133 -25.17 -0.76 -5.56
N ALA A 134 -25.50 -0.51 -6.83
CA ALA A 134 -26.87 -0.61 -7.34
C ALA A 134 -27.47 -2.02 -7.18
N LEU A 135 -26.64 -3.04 -7.06
CA LEU A 135 -27.08 -4.42 -6.86
C LEU A 135 -27.57 -4.71 -5.42
N VAL A 136 -27.33 -3.78 -4.49
CA VAL A 136 -27.92 -3.80 -3.13
C VAL A 136 -29.37 -3.34 -3.16
N ARG A 137 -29.78 -2.57 -4.20
CA ARG A 137 -31.14 -2.09 -4.35
C ARG A 137 -32.11 -3.23 -4.65
N GLY A 138 -33.05 -3.43 -3.81
CA GLY A 138 -34.24 -4.16 -4.18
C GLY A 138 -34.60 -5.36 -3.35
N GLY A 139 -35.57 -5.21 -2.52
CA GLY A 139 -36.57 -6.19 -2.16
C GLY A 139 -36.36 -6.88 -0.83
N GLY A 140 -37.32 -6.74 0.05
CA GLY A 140 -37.39 -7.45 1.33
C GLY A 140 -37.50 -8.97 1.19
N GLY A 141 -37.03 -9.71 2.16
CA GLY A 141 -37.27 -11.12 2.36
C GLY A 141 -36.32 -12.10 1.62
N ILE A 142 -36.83 -13.25 1.26
CA ILE A 142 -36.11 -14.39 0.65
C ILE A 142 -35.44 -14.01 -0.69
N TYR A 143 -35.92 -12.96 -1.35
CA TYR A 143 -35.33 -12.40 -2.58
C TYR A 143 -33.92 -11.83 -2.37
N ILE A 144 -33.62 -11.36 -1.17
CA ILE A 144 -32.34 -10.69 -0.83
C ILE A 144 -31.14 -11.64 -1.02
N LYS A 145 -31.18 -12.86 -0.54
CA LYS A 145 -30.03 -13.79 -0.63
C LYS A 145 -29.64 -14.13 -2.07
N ARG A 146 -30.61 -14.19 -2.97
CA ARG A 146 -30.37 -14.50 -4.38
C ARG A 146 -29.84 -13.29 -5.15
N LEU A 147 -30.35 -12.11 -4.84
CA LEU A 147 -29.86 -10.84 -5.39
C LEU A 147 -28.47 -10.50 -4.87
N GLN A 148 -28.22 -10.68 -3.58
CA GLN A 148 -26.89 -10.53 -2.99
C GLN A 148 -25.85 -11.44 -3.66
N SER A 149 -26.16 -12.71 -3.86
CA SER A 149 -25.24 -13.64 -4.52
C SER A 149 -24.94 -13.25 -5.97
N LYS A 150 -25.92 -12.76 -6.73
CA LYS A 150 -25.74 -12.27 -8.09
C LYS A 150 -24.96 -10.95 -8.10
N GLY A 151 -25.33 -10.03 -7.22
CA GLY A 151 -24.68 -8.76 -7.05
C GLY A 151 -23.21 -8.89 -6.67
N LEU A 152 -22.93 -9.78 -5.72
CA LEU A 152 -21.60 -10.07 -5.27
C LEU A 152 -20.70 -10.60 -6.40
N LYS A 153 -21.21 -11.51 -7.22
CA LYS A 153 -20.49 -12.03 -8.40
C LYS A 153 -20.16 -10.95 -9.42
N GLU A 154 -21.14 -10.10 -9.74
CA GLU A 154 -20.94 -9.02 -10.69
C GLU A 154 -19.98 -7.95 -10.13
N ALA A 155 -20.10 -7.62 -8.85
CA ALA A 155 -19.17 -6.68 -8.20
C ALA A 155 -17.73 -7.17 -8.26
N VAL A 156 -17.48 -8.43 -7.86
CA VAL A 156 -16.14 -9.02 -7.89
C VAL A 156 -15.62 -9.14 -9.32
N LYS A 157 -16.45 -9.56 -10.27
CA LYS A 157 -16.08 -9.68 -11.68
C LYS A 157 -15.63 -8.34 -12.28
N LYS A 158 -16.40 -7.27 -12.02
CA LYS A 158 -16.09 -5.93 -12.54
C LYS A 158 -14.88 -5.30 -11.84
N ALA A 159 -14.69 -5.60 -10.57
CA ALA A 159 -13.55 -5.12 -9.81
C ALA A 159 -12.23 -5.80 -10.20
N ASP A 160 -12.27 -7.05 -10.68
CA ASP A 160 -11.08 -7.87 -10.90
C ASP A 160 -9.99 -7.20 -11.77
N PRO A 161 -10.28 -6.66 -12.96
CA PRO A 161 -9.26 -5.97 -13.74
C PRO A 161 -8.73 -4.71 -13.03
N VAL A 162 -9.58 -3.98 -12.31
CA VAL A 162 -9.19 -2.77 -11.60
C VAL A 162 -8.29 -3.10 -10.40
N VAL A 163 -8.67 -4.10 -9.61
CA VAL A 163 -7.86 -4.60 -8.48
C VAL A 163 -6.49 -5.06 -8.96
N ASN A 164 -6.44 -5.87 -10.03
CA ASN A 164 -5.19 -6.33 -10.60
C ASN A 164 -4.26 -5.16 -11.01
N GLU A 165 -4.79 -4.18 -11.72
CA GLU A 165 -4.01 -3.02 -12.18
C GLU A 165 -3.55 -2.13 -11.03
N ILE A 166 -4.42 -1.85 -10.04
CA ILE A 166 -4.07 -1.03 -8.87
C ILE A 166 -2.99 -1.72 -8.04
N ILE A 167 -3.13 -3.02 -7.77
CA ILE A 167 -2.10 -3.76 -7.01
C ILE A 167 -0.79 -3.80 -7.79
N THR A 168 -0.82 -3.98 -9.10
CA THR A 168 0.38 -3.93 -9.94
C THR A 168 1.05 -2.55 -9.88
N ASP A 169 0.29 -1.46 -9.90
CA ASP A 169 0.82 -0.12 -9.74
C ASP A 169 1.49 0.08 -8.37
N VAL A 170 0.91 -0.48 -7.30
CA VAL A 170 1.48 -0.46 -5.95
C VAL A 170 2.74 -1.32 -5.87
N GLU A 171 2.73 -2.54 -6.44
CA GLU A 171 3.91 -3.40 -6.51
C GLU A 171 5.07 -2.68 -7.21
N ASN A 172 4.83 -2.04 -8.35
CA ASN A 172 5.85 -1.29 -9.08
C ASN A 172 6.42 -0.12 -8.25
N LEU A 173 5.57 0.60 -7.52
CA LEU A 173 6.04 1.65 -6.60
C LEU A 173 6.99 1.11 -5.53
N LEU A 174 6.74 -0.10 -5.02
CA LEU A 174 7.53 -0.71 -3.95
C LEU A 174 8.81 -1.38 -4.47
N VAL A 175 8.74 -2.02 -5.64
CA VAL A 175 9.89 -2.66 -6.30
C VAL A 175 10.97 -1.63 -6.63
N ASP A 176 10.60 -0.42 -7.03
CA ASP A 176 11.55 0.66 -7.31
C ASP A 176 12.46 0.97 -6.10
N TYR A 177 12.06 0.64 -4.88
CA TYR A 177 12.87 0.82 -3.67
C TYR A 177 13.82 -0.34 -3.38
N LEU A 178 13.49 -1.58 -3.80
CA LEU A 178 14.31 -2.77 -3.55
C LEU A 178 15.21 -3.12 -4.73
N ASP A 179 14.64 -3.15 -5.93
CA ASP A 179 15.29 -3.64 -7.15
C ASP A 179 14.87 -2.78 -8.36
N SER A 180 15.32 -1.52 -8.40
CA SER A 180 15.09 -0.70 -9.59
C SER A 180 15.81 -1.31 -10.79
N PRO A 181 15.14 -1.44 -11.96
CA PRO A 181 15.76 -1.87 -13.20
C PRO A 181 16.97 -1.01 -13.62
N ASP A 182 17.01 0.24 -13.17
CA ASP A 182 18.08 1.21 -13.43
C ASP A 182 19.26 1.07 -12.45
N GLY A 183 19.27 0.05 -11.58
CA GLY A 183 20.33 -0.21 -10.61
C GLY A 183 20.33 0.71 -9.39
N ASN A 184 19.31 1.56 -9.26
CA ASN A 184 19.13 2.43 -8.10
C ASN A 184 18.37 1.71 -6.98
N ASN A 185 19.00 0.73 -6.37
CA ASN A 185 18.52 0.06 -5.15
C ASN A 185 18.62 1.04 -3.97
N LEU A 186 17.68 2.01 -3.94
CA LEU A 186 17.73 3.15 -3.03
C LEU A 186 17.92 2.75 -1.57
N ILE A 187 17.31 1.65 -1.14
CA ILE A 187 17.42 1.21 0.25
C ILE A 187 18.68 0.39 0.53
N ARG A 188 19.12 -0.46 -0.41
CA ARG A 188 20.33 -1.28 -0.22
C ARG A 188 21.59 -0.43 -0.21
N PHE A 189 21.62 0.63 -1.02
CA PHE A 189 22.71 1.62 -1.00
C PHE A 189 22.68 2.54 0.21
N ALA A 190 21.53 2.71 0.86
CA ALA A 190 21.44 3.57 2.05
C ALA A 190 22.34 3.09 3.20
N GLU A 191 22.53 1.79 3.34
CA GLU A 191 23.44 1.23 4.35
C GLU A 191 24.91 1.60 4.05
N ASP A 192 25.33 1.42 2.81
CA ASP A 192 26.70 1.71 2.41
C ASP A 192 26.98 3.22 2.45
N ASP A 193 26.03 4.04 1.99
CA ASP A 193 26.11 5.49 2.09
C ASP A 193 26.21 5.98 3.54
N LEU A 194 25.42 5.41 4.46
CA LEU A 194 25.50 5.74 5.89
C LEU A 194 26.84 5.38 6.50
N LYS A 195 27.40 4.22 6.14
CA LYS A 195 28.74 3.80 6.59
C LYS A 195 29.83 4.73 6.05
N GLU A 196 29.72 5.18 4.80
CA GLU A 196 30.67 6.12 4.21
C GLU A 196 30.57 7.49 4.86
N ILE A 197 29.38 8.02 5.04
CA ILE A 197 29.13 9.30 5.76
C ILE A 197 29.72 9.20 7.17
N TYR A 198 29.50 8.09 7.88
CA TYR A 198 30.07 7.89 9.19
C TYR A 198 31.61 7.98 9.19
N LYS A 199 32.29 7.29 8.26
CA LYS A 199 33.76 7.33 8.11
C LYS A 199 34.26 8.74 7.86
N ASN A 200 33.61 9.46 6.94
CA ASN A 200 33.99 10.84 6.59
C ASN A 200 33.79 11.78 7.78
N THR A 201 32.69 11.60 8.53
CA THR A 201 32.42 12.40 9.73
C THR A 201 33.46 12.15 10.82
N VAL A 202 33.92 10.89 11.04
CA VAL A 202 35.00 10.56 11.99
C VAL A 202 36.27 11.33 11.65
N VAL A 203 36.64 11.39 10.38
CA VAL A 203 37.85 12.11 9.94
C VAL A 203 37.70 13.63 10.22
N LEU A 204 36.58 14.23 9.93
CA LEU A 204 36.32 15.64 10.16
C LEU A 204 36.38 16.04 11.64
N TYR A 205 35.92 15.18 12.52
CA TYR A 205 35.95 15.39 13.98
C TYR A 205 37.28 14.95 14.64
N GLY A 206 38.33 14.65 13.86
CA GLY A 206 39.64 14.28 14.41
C GLY A 206 39.65 12.93 15.14
N GLY A 207 38.80 11.99 14.71
CA GLY A 207 38.75 10.62 15.21
C GLY A 207 37.77 10.37 16.36
N LYS A 208 37.04 11.39 16.85
CA LYS A 208 36.06 11.25 17.92
C LYS A 208 34.71 11.86 17.49
N LEU A 209 33.65 11.08 17.48
CA LEU A 209 32.31 11.56 17.19
C LEU A 209 31.51 11.85 18.45
N PRO A 210 30.62 12.87 18.45
CA PRO A 210 29.62 13.03 19.47
C PRO A 210 28.74 11.78 19.58
N PHE A 211 28.39 11.38 20.81
CA PHE A 211 27.51 10.22 21.05
C PHE A 211 26.20 10.31 20.25
N GLN A 212 25.62 11.51 20.15
CA GLN A 212 24.39 11.71 19.39
C GLN A 212 24.53 11.35 17.93
N THR A 213 25.65 11.69 17.28
CA THR A 213 25.93 11.35 15.89
C THR A 213 26.03 9.82 15.72
N VAL A 214 26.77 9.16 16.62
CA VAL A 214 26.90 7.68 16.61
C VAL A 214 25.52 7.04 16.80
N SER A 215 24.76 7.50 17.78
CA SER A 215 23.41 7.01 18.07
C SER A 215 22.48 7.16 16.87
N THR A 216 22.51 8.32 16.20
CA THR A 216 21.70 8.57 14.98
C THR A 216 22.07 7.58 13.88
N VAL A 217 23.35 7.39 13.57
CA VAL A 217 23.80 6.46 12.52
C VAL A 217 23.39 5.01 12.84
N VAL A 218 23.52 4.58 14.10
CA VAL A 218 23.09 3.23 14.52
C VAL A 218 21.58 3.07 14.33
N THR A 219 20.79 4.04 14.78
CA THR A 219 19.33 4.01 14.62
C THR A 219 18.91 3.94 13.14
N GLU A 220 19.59 4.69 12.26
CA GLU A 220 19.30 4.67 10.83
C GLU A 220 19.71 3.34 10.17
N LEU A 221 20.84 2.75 10.55
CA LEU A 221 21.25 1.42 10.05
C LEU A 221 20.23 0.34 10.42
N GLU A 222 19.73 0.36 11.66
CA GLU A 222 18.66 -0.54 12.08
C GLU A 222 17.33 -0.25 11.32
N ALA A 223 17.03 1.02 11.03
CA ALA A 223 15.84 1.40 10.28
C ALA A 223 15.92 0.95 8.82
N VAL A 224 17.10 0.94 8.20
CA VAL A 224 17.30 0.40 6.85
C VAL A 224 16.92 -1.08 6.78
N ASP A 225 17.44 -1.91 7.70
CA ASP A 225 17.12 -3.36 7.72
C ASP A 225 15.62 -3.61 7.95
N ASP A 226 15.02 -2.93 8.93
CA ASP A 226 13.58 -3.04 9.22
C ASP A 226 12.73 -2.57 8.03
N THR A 227 13.17 -1.56 7.29
CA THR A 227 12.45 -1.04 6.11
C THR A 227 12.55 -2.01 4.93
N ILE A 228 13.70 -2.64 4.71
CA ILE A 228 13.85 -3.71 3.70
C ILE A 228 12.86 -4.83 4.01
N GLN A 229 12.83 -5.33 5.23
CA GLN A 229 11.92 -6.39 5.64
C GLN A 229 10.45 -5.98 5.49
N LEU A 230 10.09 -4.76 5.90
CA LEU A 230 8.72 -4.24 5.73
C LEU A 230 8.34 -4.16 4.25
N THR A 231 9.25 -3.73 3.38
CA THR A 231 9.00 -3.65 1.94
C THR A 231 8.77 -5.04 1.34
N GLU A 232 9.60 -6.02 1.70
CA GLU A 232 9.47 -7.41 1.25
C GLU A 232 8.14 -8.05 1.69
N GLU A 233 7.77 -7.89 2.97
CA GLU A 233 6.48 -8.41 3.48
C GLU A 233 5.28 -7.71 2.84
N THR A 234 5.39 -6.40 2.56
CA THR A 234 4.34 -5.65 1.87
C THR A 234 4.17 -6.09 0.42
N LEU A 235 5.27 -6.38 -0.28
CA LEU A 235 5.24 -6.95 -1.65
C LEU A 235 4.66 -8.35 -1.68
N LYS A 236 5.00 -9.22 -0.73
CA LYS A 236 4.38 -10.55 -0.61
C LYS A 236 2.87 -10.43 -0.43
N ALA A 237 2.44 -9.58 0.50
CA ALA A 237 1.01 -9.34 0.76
C ALA A 237 0.29 -8.76 -0.47
N ALA A 238 0.92 -7.88 -1.26
CA ALA A 238 0.37 -7.38 -2.52
C ALA A 238 0.11 -8.52 -3.52
N LYS A 239 1.10 -9.37 -3.73
CA LYS A 239 0.99 -10.53 -4.61
C LYS A 239 -0.11 -11.48 -4.15
N THR A 240 -0.14 -11.84 -2.86
CA THR A 240 -1.16 -12.72 -2.29
C THR A 240 -2.56 -12.10 -2.42
N TYR A 241 -2.71 -10.80 -2.19
CA TYR A 241 -3.96 -10.08 -2.40
C TYR A 241 -4.47 -10.25 -3.84
N ARG A 242 -3.61 -9.96 -4.82
CA ARG A 242 -3.95 -10.04 -6.23
C ARG A 242 -4.35 -11.46 -6.64
N GLU A 243 -3.59 -12.47 -6.24
CA GLU A 243 -3.84 -13.87 -6.54
C GLU A 243 -5.15 -14.36 -5.90
N ALA A 244 -5.37 -14.03 -4.62
CA ALA A 244 -6.58 -14.38 -3.90
C ALA A 244 -7.82 -13.73 -4.54
N HIS A 245 -7.74 -12.47 -4.99
CA HIS A 245 -8.84 -11.79 -5.66
C HIS A 245 -9.15 -12.42 -7.03
N ALA A 246 -8.13 -12.70 -7.84
CA ALA A 246 -8.31 -13.34 -9.14
C ALA A 246 -8.93 -14.73 -9.01
N GLU A 247 -8.51 -15.52 -8.02
CA GLU A 247 -9.11 -16.82 -7.73
C GLU A 247 -10.55 -16.68 -7.22
N LEU A 248 -10.81 -15.72 -6.36
CA LEU A 248 -12.16 -15.40 -5.88
C LEU A 248 -13.08 -15.07 -7.05
N SER A 249 -12.65 -14.18 -7.95
CA SER A 249 -13.40 -13.78 -9.15
C SER A 249 -13.72 -15.00 -10.02
N ARG A 250 -12.73 -15.80 -10.37
CA ARG A 250 -12.86 -16.99 -11.20
C ARG A 250 -13.80 -18.03 -10.59
N ASN A 251 -13.61 -18.36 -9.29
CA ASN A 251 -14.37 -19.40 -8.63
C ASN A 251 -15.84 -18.99 -8.40
N LEU A 252 -16.10 -17.71 -8.12
CA LEU A 252 -17.47 -17.17 -8.05
C LEU A 252 -18.19 -17.29 -9.40
N GLN A 253 -17.52 -16.97 -10.52
CA GLN A 253 -18.10 -17.08 -11.85
C GLN A 253 -18.42 -18.53 -12.21
N GLN A 254 -17.53 -19.45 -11.89
CA GLN A 254 -17.64 -20.88 -12.20
C GLN A 254 -18.46 -21.67 -11.16
N LYS A 255 -18.98 -21.03 -10.11
CA LYS A 255 -19.69 -21.68 -9.00
C LYS A 255 -18.85 -22.78 -8.30
N LYS A 256 -17.53 -22.64 -8.31
CA LYS A 256 -16.60 -23.55 -7.65
C LYS A 256 -16.45 -23.27 -6.16
N SER A 257 -15.82 -24.21 -5.44
CA SER A 257 -15.43 -24.03 -4.05
C SER A 257 -14.44 -22.88 -3.88
N LEU A 258 -14.58 -22.11 -2.80
CA LEU A 258 -13.64 -21.04 -2.42
C LEU A 258 -12.59 -21.52 -1.40
N LYS A 259 -12.38 -22.84 -1.26
CA LYS A 259 -11.44 -23.39 -0.27
C LYS A 259 -10.02 -22.84 -0.48
N GLY A 260 -9.53 -22.82 -1.73
CA GLY A 260 -8.20 -22.27 -2.06
C GLY A 260 -8.10 -20.76 -1.74
N VAL A 261 -9.18 -20.02 -1.98
CA VAL A 261 -9.24 -18.59 -1.61
C VAL A 261 -9.09 -18.41 -0.10
N ILE A 262 -9.70 -19.29 0.73
CA ILE A 262 -9.57 -19.21 2.19
C ILE A 262 -8.13 -19.43 2.64
N GLU A 263 -7.43 -20.37 2.02
CA GLU A 263 -6.01 -20.64 2.31
C GLU A 263 -5.15 -19.41 1.97
N GLN A 264 -5.37 -18.79 0.82
CA GLN A 264 -4.68 -17.54 0.44
C GLN A 264 -5.05 -16.36 1.35
N VAL A 265 -6.30 -16.25 1.79
CA VAL A 265 -6.73 -15.23 2.77
C VAL A 265 -6.00 -15.40 4.09
N GLN A 266 -5.75 -16.63 4.55
CA GLN A 266 -4.98 -16.87 5.75
C GLN A 266 -3.52 -16.43 5.57
N VAL A 267 -2.90 -16.76 4.42
CA VAL A 267 -1.54 -16.30 4.10
C VAL A 267 -1.49 -14.78 4.07
N LEU A 268 -2.43 -14.10 3.41
CA LEU A 268 -2.52 -12.64 3.39
C LEU A 268 -2.63 -12.05 4.80
N ALA A 269 -3.45 -12.64 5.66
CA ALA A 269 -3.61 -12.18 7.04
C ALA A 269 -2.30 -12.31 7.85
N ASP A 270 -1.54 -13.38 7.63
CA ASP A 270 -0.25 -13.61 8.30
C ASP A 270 0.82 -12.63 7.79
N GLU A 271 0.90 -12.39 6.49
CA GLU A 271 1.81 -11.39 5.88
C GLU A 271 1.50 -9.97 6.35
N VAL A 272 0.22 -9.59 6.40
CA VAL A 272 -0.23 -8.30 6.95
C VAL A 272 0.14 -8.17 8.44
N LYS A 273 0.03 -9.24 9.21
CA LYS A 273 0.44 -9.26 10.62
C LYS A 273 1.95 -9.07 10.78
N ALA A 274 2.76 -9.71 9.93
CA ALA A 274 4.21 -9.53 9.90
C ALA A 274 4.58 -8.08 9.56
N ALA A 275 4.02 -7.51 8.49
CA ALA A 275 4.21 -6.12 8.11
C ALA A 275 3.81 -5.13 9.22
N ARG A 276 2.69 -5.38 9.91
CA ARG A 276 2.24 -4.56 11.05
C ARG A 276 3.24 -4.57 12.21
N LYS A 277 3.84 -5.72 12.50
CA LYS A 277 4.86 -5.85 13.55
C LYS A 277 6.09 -5.02 13.22
N LEU A 278 6.58 -5.09 11.98
CA LEU A 278 7.71 -4.30 11.50
C LEU A 278 7.41 -2.80 11.51
N LYS A 279 6.24 -2.39 11.02
CA LYS A 279 5.82 -0.98 11.08
C LYS A 279 5.82 -0.44 12.51
N LYS A 280 5.25 -1.18 13.47
CA LYS A 280 5.26 -0.78 14.88
C LYS A 280 6.67 -0.67 15.48
N LYS A 281 7.64 -1.43 14.96
CA LYS A 281 9.04 -1.34 15.37
C LYS A 281 9.67 -0.05 14.83
N LEU A 282 9.40 0.30 13.57
CA LEU A 282 9.84 1.54 12.94
C LEU A 282 9.23 2.79 13.60
N ASP A 283 7.95 2.77 13.93
CA ASP A 283 7.24 3.89 14.57
C ASP A 283 7.77 4.22 15.99
N LYS A 284 8.60 3.37 16.59
CA LYS A 284 9.21 3.56 17.92
C LYS A 284 10.63 4.12 17.87
N LYS A 285 11.24 4.20 16.72
CA LYS A 285 12.57 4.76 16.47
C LYS A 285 12.51 6.23 16.13
#